data_cb51473dcee2d6ba1afb8b4cd29ad700
#
_entry.id   cb51473dcee2d6ba1afb8b4cd29ad700
#
_cell.length_a   1.000
_cell.length_b   1.000
_cell.length_c   1.000
_cell.angle_alpha   90.00
_cell.angle_beta   90.00
_cell.angle_gamma   90.00
#
_symmetry.space_group_name_H-M   'P 1'
#
loop_
_entity.id
_entity.type
_entity.pdbx_description
1 polymer ?
#
loop_
_entity_poly.entity_id
_entity_poly.type
_entity_poly.pdbx_seq_one_letter_code
_entity_poly.pdbx_strand_id
1 'polypeptide(L)'
;NSIGSLYFTKEAYDKLYPGYGSSYVNFYGGIGLLFEQASSRGHMQETTTLPITFAFTIRNQFAASLATVRASAGEKEMLRKLRKDFFSSAMAQAKASPIKAYVFGDSKDVSRTNAFINLLLLHQIEVYESNQVITSNGKTFEKGKYFIVPTELSNYIMVRSAFE
;
A
#
# COMPACT_ATOMS: atom_id res chain seq x y z
N ASN A 1 27.65 -3.45 13.27
CA ASN A 1 27.46 -4.29 12.08
C ASN A 1 28.22 -5.63 12.26
N SER A 2 27.52 -6.67 12.71
CA SER A 2 28.11 -7.98 13.06
C SER A 2 28.60 -8.79 11.84
N ILE A 3 28.16 -8.44 10.64
CA ILE A 3 28.54 -9.15 9.40
C ILE A 3 29.49 -8.38 8.50
N GLY A 4 29.94 -7.20 8.93
CA GLY A 4 30.91 -6.38 8.18
C GLY A 4 30.37 -5.71 6.92
N SER A 5 29.06 -5.72 6.68
CA SER A 5 28.44 -5.05 5.54
C SER A 5 28.17 -3.57 5.84
N LEU A 6 28.43 -2.71 4.88
CA LEU A 6 27.94 -1.34 4.91
C LEU A 6 26.42 -1.33 4.70
N TYR A 7 25.74 -0.37 5.29
CA TYR A 7 24.31 -0.19 5.07
C TYR A 7 23.94 1.30 5.14
N PHE A 8 22.91 1.64 4.41
CA PHE A 8 22.30 2.96 4.43
C PHE A 8 20.83 2.80 4.85
N THR A 9 20.31 3.77 5.57
CA THR A 9 18.92 3.79 6.03
C THR A 9 18.34 5.17 5.80
N LYS A 10 17.00 5.23 5.80
CA LYS A 10 16.25 6.48 5.61
C LYS A 10 16.46 7.15 4.25
N GLU A 11 16.89 6.39 3.26
CA GLU A 11 16.93 6.85 1.89
C GLU A 11 15.53 6.75 1.27
N ALA A 12 15.22 7.70 0.39
CA ALA A 12 13.98 7.71 -0.37
C ALA A 12 14.14 6.81 -1.58
N TYR A 13 13.48 5.65 -1.55
CA TYR A 13 13.27 4.83 -2.72
C TYR A 13 11.91 5.10 -3.32
N ASP A 14 11.76 4.75 -4.59
CA ASP A 14 10.52 4.85 -5.30
C ASP A 14 9.45 3.94 -4.67
N LYS A 15 8.48 4.55 -3.98
CA LYS A 15 7.30 3.92 -3.38
C LYS A 15 6.01 4.60 -3.80
N LEU A 16 6.03 5.27 -4.94
CA LEU A 16 4.90 6.08 -5.41
C LEU A 16 3.76 5.24 -6.00
N TYR A 17 4.07 4.01 -6.40
CA TYR A 17 3.07 3.13 -7.00
C TYR A 17 2.49 2.15 -5.98
N PRO A 18 1.16 2.17 -5.74
CA PRO A 18 0.51 1.31 -4.74
C PRO A 18 0.66 -0.19 -5.04
N GLY A 19 0.88 -0.59 -6.29
CA GLY A 19 1.06 -1.98 -6.70
C GLY A 19 2.39 -2.61 -6.32
N TYR A 20 3.38 -1.85 -5.83
CA TYR A 20 4.60 -2.44 -5.29
C TYR A 20 4.30 -3.17 -3.98
N GLY A 21 4.86 -4.36 -3.80
CA GLY A 21 4.68 -5.15 -2.58
C GLY A 21 5.09 -4.41 -1.30
N SER A 22 6.12 -3.56 -1.37
CA SER A 22 6.57 -2.72 -0.25
C SER A 22 5.65 -1.51 0.01
N SER A 23 4.87 -1.05 -0.97
CA SER A 23 3.94 0.07 -0.82
C SER A 23 2.54 -0.39 -0.45
N TYR A 24 2.07 -1.46 -1.09
CA TYR A 24 0.70 -1.97 -0.93
C TYR A 24 0.33 -2.27 0.54
N VAL A 25 1.23 -2.91 1.27
CA VAL A 25 0.99 -3.26 2.68
C VAL A 25 0.77 -2.03 3.58
N ASN A 26 1.29 -0.87 3.19
CA ASN A 26 1.15 0.36 3.96
C ASN A 26 -0.31 0.88 3.96
N PHE A 27 -1.11 0.56 2.94
CA PHE A 27 -2.53 0.91 2.89
C PHE A 27 -3.39 0.11 3.87
N TYR A 28 -2.84 -0.96 4.44
CA TYR A 28 -3.48 -1.84 5.40
C TYR A 28 -2.80 -1.85 6.78
N GLY A 29 -2.02 -0.81 7.07
CA GLY A 29 -1.36 -0.65 8.37
C GLY A 29 -0.21 -1.63 8.61
N GLY A 30 0.36 -2.16 7.52
CA GLY A 30 1.60 -2.93 7.56
C GLY A 30 2.83 -2.05 7.35
N ILE A 31 4.00 -2.65 7.53
CA ILE A 31 5.30 -2.02 7.23
C ILE A 31 5.88 -2.68 5.99
N GLY A 32 6.01 -1.93 4.92
CA GLY A 32 6.73 -2.39 3.72
C GLY A 32 8.21 -2.05 3.84
N LEU A 33 9.05 -3.07 3.78
CA LEU A 33 10.50 -2.93 3.79
C LEU A 33 11.07 -3.34 2.43
N LEU A 34 12.01 -2.54 1.94
CA LEU A 34 12.77 -2.83 0.75
C LEU A 34 14.24 -2.91 1.12
N PHE A 35 14.89 -4.04 0.79
CA PHE A 35 16.31 -4.24 0.95
C PHE A 35 16.97 -4.27 -0.42
N GLU A 36 17.58 -3.16 -0.80
CA GLU A 36 18.38 -3.05 -2.00
C GLU A 36 19.81 -3.51 -1.68
N GLN A 37 20.14 -4.70 -2.12
CA GLN A 37 21.43 -5.31 -1.86
C GLN A 37 22.34 -5.17 -3.06
N ALA A 38 23.54 -4.59 -2.85
CA ALA A 38 24.60 -4.69 -3.85
C ALA A 38 24.97 -6.17 -4.06
N SER A 39 24.83 -6.64 -5.28
CA SER A 39 25.06 -8.04 -5.63
C SER A 39 26.18 -8.21 -6.65
N SER A 40 26.86 -9.35 -6.60
CA SER A 40 27.76 -9.73 -7.68
C SER A 40 26.97 -10.19 -8.91
N ARG A 41 27.39 -9.76 -10.09
CA ARG A 41 26.93 -10.33 -11.36
C ARG A 41 27.78 -11.55 -11.68
N GLY A 42 27.30 -12.75 -11.31
CA GLY A 42 28.06 -13.99 -11.37
C GLY A 42 28.77 -14.29 -10.04
N HIS A 43 29.88 -15.05 -10.08
CA HIS A 43 30.53 -15.53 -8.87
C HIS A 43 31.26 -14.42 -8.09
N MET A 44 31.82 -13.45 -8.79
CA MET A 44 32.58 -12.33 -8.23
C MET A 44 32.45 -11.12 -9.14
N GLN A 45 32.36 -9.95 -8.53
CA GLN A 45 32.37 -8.65 -9.21
C GLN A 45 33.35 -7.73 -8.54
N GLU A 46 34.27 -7.17 -9.33
CA GLU A 46 35.14 -6.09 -8.88
C GLU A 46 34.33 -4.81 -8.65
N THR A 47 34.63 -4.12 -7.58
CA THR A 47 34.08 -2.81 -7.26
C THR A 47 35.20 -1.81 -7.02
N THR A 48 34.85 -0.54 -6.85
CA THR A 48 35.83 0.52 -6.56
C THR A 48 36.54 0.36 -5.22
N THR A 49 35.99 -0.46 -4.31
CA THR A 49 36.54 -0.67 -2.96
C THR A 49 37.04 -2.07 -2.73
N LEU A 50 36.17 -3.05 -2.84
CA LEU A 50 36.46 -4.46 -2.57
C LEU A 50 35.67 -5.36 -3.52
N PRO A 51 36.23 -6.51 -3.92
CA PRO A 51 35.46 -7.47 -4.72
C PRO A 51 34.27 -8.00 -3.92
N ILE A 52 33.12 -8.13 -4.58
CA ILE A 52 31.87 -8.70 -4.02
C ILE A 52 31.68 -10.10 -4.61
N THR A 53 31.54 -11.09 -3.74
CA THR A 53 31.26 -12.46 -4.16
C THR A 53 29.77 -12.78 -4.07
N PHE A 54 29.31 -13.76 -4.84
CA PHE A 54 27.94 -14.25 -4.76
C PHE A 54 27.62 -14.80 -3.36
N ALA A 55 28.56 -15.52 -2.75
CA ALA A 55 28.40 -16.02 -1.38
C ALA A 55 28.20 -14.88 -0.35
N PHE A 56 28.91 -13.75 -0.52
CA PHE A 56 28.72 -12.58 0.31
C PHE A 56 27.30 -12.01 0.18
N THR A 57 26.78 -11.91 -1.04
CA THR A 57 25.43 -11.41 -1.31
C THR A 57 24.37 -12.32 -0.69
N ILE A 58 24.49 -13.66 -0.86
CA ILE A 58 23.57 -14.63 -0.23
C ILE A 58 23.56 -14.46 1.29
N ARG A 59 24.75 -14.41 1.91
CA ARG A 59 24.88 -14.23 3.35
C ARG A 59 24.16 -12.98 3.84
N ASN A 60 24.31 -11.87 3.13
CA ASN A 60 23.71 -10.59 3.52
C ASN A 60 22.18 -10.63 3.40
N GLN A 61 21.63 -11.16 2.31
CA GLN A 61 20.19 -11.33 2.15
C GLN A 61 19.60 -12.26 3.19
N PHE A 62 20.27 -13.38 3.46
CA PHE A 62 19.84 -14.31 4.50
C PHE A 62 19.87 -13.67 5.89
N ALA A 63 20.94 -12.93 6.23
CA ALA A 63 21.05 -12.23 7.50
C ALA A 63 19.99 -11.15 7.66
N ALA A 64 19.70 -10.36 6.62
CA ALA A 64 18.65 -9.35 6.61
C ALA A 64 17.26 -9.98 6.81
N SER A 65 16.98 -11.07 6.11
CA SER A 65 15.71 -11.81 6.24
C SER A 65 15.50 -12.35 7.67
N LEU A 66 16.52 -13.00 8.25
CA LEU A 66 16.44 -13.48 9.63
C LEU A 66 16.32 -12.35 10.66
N ALA A 67 17.03 -11.24 10.46
CA ALA A 67 16.93 -10.08 11.32
C ALA A 67 15.52 -9.47 11.30
N THR A 68 14.90 -9.41 10.12
CA THR A 68 13.52 -8.93 9.97
C THR A 68 12.53 -9.83 10.71
N VAL A 69 12.64 -11.15 10.57
CA VAL A 69 11.77 -12.10 11.28
C VAL A 69 11.95 -11.97 12.81
N ARG A 70 13.20 -11.92 13.28
CA ARG A 70 13.50 -11.77 14.71
C ARG A 70 12.99 -10.46 15.27
N ALA A 71 13.21 -9.35 14.57
CA ALA A 71 12.70 -8.04 14.96
C ALA A 71 11.16 -8.04 15.02
N SER A 72 10.50 -8.60 14.01
CA SER A 72 9.03 -8.69 13.99
C SER A 72 8.49 -9.52 15.15
N ALA A 73 9.16 -10.60 15.52
CA ALA A 73 8.77 -11.43 16.66
C ALA A 73 9.01 -10.72 18.01
N GLY A 74 10.13 -10.01 18.14
CA GLY A 74 10.47 -9.25 19.35
C GLY A 74 9.57 -8.04 19.56
N GLU A 75 9.21 -7.35 18.49
CA GLU A 75 8.45 -6.09 18.51
C GLU A 75 6.95 -6.26 18.22
N LYS A 76 6.42 -7.46 18.43
CA LYS A 76 5.02 -7.77 18.06
C LYS A 76 3.99 -6.84 18.70
N GLU A 77 4.20 -6.40 19.93
CA GLU A 77 3.25 -5.49 20.62
C GLU A 77 3.30 -4.09 20.00
N MET A 78 4.50 -3.60 19.65
CA MET A 78 4.65 -2.36 18.91
C MET A 78 3.97 -2.44 17.54
N LEU A 79 4.14 -3.53 16.81
CA LEU A 79 3.51 -3.75 15.50
C LEU A 79 1.98 -3.82 15.60
N ARG A 80 1.45 -4.48 16.64
CA ARG A 80 0.00 -4.51 16.90
C ARG A 80 -0.54 -3.11 17.21
N LYS A 81 0.18 -2.35 18.04
CA LYS A 81 -0.18 -0.97 18.36
C LYS A 81 -0.17 -0.11 17.10
N LEU A 82 0.88 -0.18 16.29
CA LEU A 82 1.00 0.54 15.02
C LEU A 82 -0.21 0.28 14.12
N ARG A 83 -0.58 -0.99 13.94
CA ARG A 83 -1.74 -1.36 13.13
C ARG A 83 -3.05 -0.83 13.69
N LYS A 84 -3.25 -0.92 15.00
CA LYS A 84 -4.43 -0.35 15.67
C LYS A 84 -4.51 1.16 15.49
N ASP A 85 -3.39 1.85 15.70
CA ASP A 85 -3.31 3.31 15.57
C ASP A 85 -3.55 3.75 14.13
N PHE A 86 -3.07 2.99 13.15
CA PHE A 86 -3.32 3.23 11.73
C PHE A 86 -4.82 3.28 11.43
N PHE A 87 -5.58 2.24 11.78
CA PHE A 87 -7.01 2.21 11.50
C PHE A 87 -7.81 3.22 12.32
N SER A 88 -7.42 3.48 13.57
CA SER A 88 -8.03 4.52 14.40
C SER A 88 -7.80 5.92 13.79
N SER A 89 -6.59 6.18 13.32
CA SER A 89 -6.24 7.43 12.64
C SER A 89 -6.97 7.57 11.30
N ALA A 90 -7.03 6.50 10.50
CA ALA A 90 -7.76 6.49 9.24
C ALA A 90 -9.24 6.83 9.43
N MET A 91 -9.89 6.25 10.45
CA MET A 91 -11.27 6.54 10.78
C MET A 91 -11.46 7.99 11.26
N ALA A 92 -10.55 8.51 12.06
CA ALA A 92 -10.60 9.91 12.50
C ALA A 92 -10.46 10.87 11.30
N GLN A 93 -9.55 10.58 10.38
CA GLN A 93 -9.40 11.35 9.14
C GLN A 93 -10.66 11.29 8.27
N ALA A 94 -11.28 10.12 8.12
CA ALA A 94 -12.52 9.94 7.37
C ALA A 94 -13.65 10.79 7.94
N LYS A 95 -13.80 10.79 9.27
CA LYS A 95 -14.80 11.62 9.96
C LYS A 95 -14.57 13.12 9.78
N ALA A 96 -13.32 13.54 9.79
CA ALA A 96 -12.95 14.96 9.60
C ALA A 96 -12.99 15.40 8.13
N SER A 97 -12.98 14.47 7.17
CA SER A 97 -12.98 14.78 5.74
C SER A 97 -14.28 15.48 5.32
N PRO A 98 -14.21 16.51 4.47
CA PRO A 98 -15.39 17.09 3.83
C PRO A 98 -16.03 16.15 2.81
N ILE A 99 -15.25 15.23 2.22
CA ILE A 99 -15.73 14.21 1.27
C ILE A 99 -16.31 13.05 2.05
N LYS A 100 -17.61 12.82 1.95
CA LYS A 100 -18.31 11.76 2.68
C LYS A 100 -18.55 10.52 1.83
N ALA A 101 -18.49 10.66 0.51
CA ALA A 101 -18.59 9.55 -0.42
C ALA A 101 -18.00 9.94 -1.78
N TYR A 102 -17.54 8.95 -2.51
CA TYR A 102 -17.23 9.07 -3.93
C TYR A 102 -18.40 8.50 -4.74
N VAL A 103 -18.74 9.18 -5.82
CA VAL A 103 -19.81 8.76 -6.74
C VAL A 103 -19.19 8.53 -8.11
N PHE A 104 -19.39 7.37 -8.68
CA PHE A 104 -18.83 7.01 -9.97
C PHE A 104 -19.78 6.13 -10.78
N GLY A 105 -19.53 6.05 -12.07
CA GLY A 105 -20.25 5.23 -13.02
C GLY A 105 -20.27 5.88 -14.40
N ASP A 106 -20.28 5.05 -15.42
CA ASP A 106 -20.40 5.48 -16.80
C ASP A 106 -21.44 4.60 -17.50
N SER A 107 -22.60 5.19 -17.82
CA SER A 107 -23.68 4.48 -18.52
C SER A 107 -23.33 4.13 -19.96
N LYS A 108 -22.26 4.73 -20.52
CA LYS A 108 -21.78 4.44 -21.89
C LYS A 108 -20.70 3.35 -21.88
N ASP A 109 -20.03 3.14 -20.72
CA ASP A 109 -19.01 2.11 -20.56
C ASP A 109 -19.26 1.32 -19.27
N VAL A 110 -20.25 0.46 -19.32
CA VAL A 110 -20.60 -0.43 -18.21
C VAL A 110 -19.47 -1.42 -17.90
N SER A 111 -18.72 -1.85 -18.92
CA SER A 111 -17.62 -2.81 -18.73
C SER A 111 -16.49 -2.21 -17.89
N ARG A 112 -16.11 -0.96 -18.13
CA ARG A 112 -15.12 -0.25 -17.31
C ARG A 112 -15.62 -0.05 -15.88
N THR A 113 -16.88 0.35 -15.75
CA THR A 113 -17.50 0.53 -14.43
C THR A 113 -17.46 -0.77 -13.63
N ASN A 114 -17.84 -1.90 -14.23
CA ASN A 114 -17.81 -3.21 -13.57
C ASN A 114 -16.38 -3.66 -13.24
N ALA A 115 -15.42 -3.42 -14.11
CA ALA A 115 -14.01 -3.72 -13.84
C ALA A 115 -13.49 -2.94 -12.62
N PHE A 116 -13.86 -1.67 -12.49
CA PHE A 116 -13.48 -0.85 -11.35
C PHE A 116 -14.20 -1.30 -10.06
N ILE A 117 -15.49 -1.65 -10.12
CA ILE A 117 -16.21 -2.23 -8.99
C ILE A 117 -15.51 -3.50 -8.51
N ASN A 118 -15.18 -4.41 -9.43
CA ASN A 118 -14.48 -5.64 -9.07
C ASN A 118 -13.13 -5.36 -8.39
N LEU A 119 -12.38 -4.38 -8.88
CA LEU A 119 -11.14 -3.93 -8.24
C LEU A 119 -11.39 -3.47 -6.80
N LEU A 120 -12.39 -2.61 -6.58
CA LEU A 120 -12.73 -2.11 -5.25
C LEU A 120 -13.13 -3.26 -4.30
N LEU A 121 -13.94 -4.20 -4.77
CA LEU A 121 -14.37 -5.38 -4.00
C LEU A 121 -13.19 -6.29 -3.62
N LEU A 122 -12.19 -6.47 -4.51
CA LEU A 122 -10.95 -7.19 -4.20
C LEU A 122 -10.17 -6.53 -3.06
N HIS A 123 -10.27 -5.22 -2.92
CA HIS A 123 -9.70 -4.46 -1.82
C HIS A 123 -10.61 -4.33 -0.60
N GLN A 124 -11.71 -5.11 -0.56
CA GLN A 124 -12.70 -5.10 0.53
C GLN A 124 -13.31 -3.70 0.75
N ILE A 125 -13.44 -2.92 -0.32
CA ILE A 125 -14.12 -1.63 -0.32
C ILE A 125 -15.59 -1.86 -0.64
N GLU A 126 -16.46 -1.37 0.23
CA GLU A 126 -17.90 -1.45 0.05
C GLU A 126 -18.37 -0.53 -1.08
N VAL A 127 -19.12 -1.09 -2.02
CA VAL A 127 -19.68 -0.36 -3.17
C VAL A 127 -21.19 -0.55 -3.16
N TYR A 128 -21.93 0.54 -3.22
CA TYR A 128 -23.38 0.55 -3.19
C TYR A 128 -23.95 1.10 -4.49
N GLU A 129 -24.94 0.43 -5.06
CA GLU A 129 -25.74 0.98 -6.15
C GLU A 129 -26.70 2.04 -5.61
N SER A 130 -26.81 3.16 -6.28
CA SER A 130 -27.73 4.20 -5.82
C SER A 130 -29.15 4.00 -6.35
N ASN A 131 -30.10 4.14 -5.45
CA ASN A 131 -31.53 4.13 -5.78
C ASN A 131 -32.13 5.54 -5.89
N GLN A 132 -31.33 6.59 -5.87
CA GLN A 132 -31.74 7.98 -5.93
C GLN A 132 -30.96 8.75 -7.02
N VAL A 133 -31.49 9.88 -7.46
CA VAL A 133 -30.74 10.82 -8.30
C VAL A 133 -29.85 11.69 -7.40
N ILE A 134 -28.59 11.85 -7.74
CA ILE A 134 -27.66 12.73 -7.04
C ILE A 134 -27.10 13.75 -8.02
N THR A 135 -26.98 15.00 -7.58
CA THR A 135 -26.25 16.05 -8.29
C THR A 135 -25.04 16.44 -7.45
N SER A 136 -23.85 16.34 -8.02
CA SER A 136 -22.60 16.71 -7.39
C SER A 136 -21.65 17.34 -8.40
N ASN A 137 -21.02 18.44 -8.03
CA ASN A 137 -20.08 19.18 -8.89
C ASN A 137 -20.64 19.48 -10.30
N GLY A 138 -21.92 19.87 -10.37
CA GLY A 138 -22.60 20.19 -11.63
C GLY A 138 -22.93 18.98 -12.52
N LYS A 139 -22.68 17.76 -12.07
CA LYS A 139 -23.00 16.53 -12.79
C LYS A 139 -24.18 15.83 -12.11
N THR A 140 -25.16 15.40 -12.89
CA THR A 140 -26.30 14.63 -12.41
C THR A 140 -26.06 13.14 -12.67
N PHE A 141 -26.23 12.34 -11.63
CA PHE A 141 -26.13 10.89 -11.64
C PHE A 141 -27.52 10.30 -11.51
N GLU A 142 -27.97 9.58 -12.53
CA GLU A 142 -29.30 8.99 -12.59
C GLU A 142 -29.39 7.72 -11.75
N LYS A 143 -30.56 7.48 -11.17
CA LYS A 143 -30.86 6.26 -10.41
C LYS A 143 -30.49 4.98 -11.19
N GLY A 144 -29.82 4.05 -10.52
CA GLY A 144 -29.44 2.75 -11.08
C GLY A 144 -28.31 2.79 -12.12
N LYS A 145 -27.67 3.96 -12.34
CA LYS A 145 -26.63 4.12 -13.34
C LYS A 145 -25.27 4.51 -12.72
N TYR A 146 -25.19 4.55 -11.40
CA TYR A 146 -23.97 4.92 -10.69
C TYR A 146 -23.88 4.23 -9.35
N PHE A 147 -22.67 4.28 -8.80
CA PHE A 147 -22.29 3.62 -7.58
C PHE A 147 -21.70 4.62 -6.59
N ILE A 148 -21.81 4.28 -5.31
CA ILE A 148 -21.37 5.09 -4.19
C ILE A 148 -20.39 4.28 -3.36
N VAL A 149 -19.27 4.90 -3.00
CA VAL A 149 -18.31 4.38 -2.02
C VAL A 149 -18.27 5.37 -0.86
N PRO A 150 -18.74 4.99 0.32
CA PRO A 150 -18.61 5.82 1.52
C PRO A 150 -17.13 6.02 1.88
N THR A 151 -16.81 7.13 2.49
CA THR A 151 -15.44 7.38 2.97
C THR A 151 -15.24 7.01 4.43
N GLU A 152 -16.28 7.00 5.25
CA GLU A 152 -16.18 6.67 6.67
C GLU A 152 -16.09 5.15 6.90
N LEU A 153 -14.98 4.58 6.43
CA LEU A 153 -14.64 3.17 6.49
C LEU A 153 -13.26 2.96 7.12
N SER A 154 -13.03 1.79 7.69
CA SER A 154 -11.73 1.46 8.30
C SER A 154 -10.59 1.46 7.27
N ASN A 155 -10.89 1.16 6.01
CA ASN A 155 -9.94 1.18 4.89
C ASN A 155 -9.92 2.53 4.14
N TYR A 156 -10.28 3.63 4.81
CA TYR A 156 -10.32 4.99 4.26
C TYR A 156 -9.07 5.38 3.46
N ILE A 157 -7.88 5.02 3.93
CA ILE A 157 -6.62 5.35 3.23
C ILE A 157 -6.58 4.66 1.86
N MET A 158 -7.02 3.41 1.77
CA MET A 158 -7.11 2.69 0.50
C MET A 158 -8.20 3.26 -0.41
N VAL A 159 -9.35 3.63 0.15
CA VAL A 159 -10.42 4.29 -0.60
C VAL A 159 -9.91 5.57 -1.24
N ARG A 160 -9.26 6.44 -0.47
CA ARG A 160 -8.66 7.68 -1.02
C ARG A 160 -7.68 7.39 -2.14
N SER A 161 -6.79 6.44 -1.95
CA SER A 161 -5.79 6.08 -2.96
C SER A 161 -6.39 5.56 -4.27
N ALA A 162 -7.61 5.02 -4.23
CA ALA A 162 -8.31 4.57 -5.43
C ALA A 162 -9.02 5.70 -6.19
N PHE A 163 -9.33 6.82 -5.53
CA PHE A 163 -10.14 7.91 -6.11
C PHE A 163 -9.39 9.26 -6.24
N GLU A 164 -8.28 9.44 -5.55
CA GLU A 164 -7.44 10.65 -5.56
C GLU A 164 -6.02 10.38 -6.10
#